data_990a0a919c462c34c355b4f44c7cec6c
#
_entry.id   990a0a919c462c34c355b4f44c7cec6c
#
_cell.length_a   1.000
_cell.length_b   1.000
_cell.length_c   1.000
_cell.angle_alpha   90.00
_cell.angle_beta   90.00
_cell.angle_gamma   90.00
#
_symmetry.space_group_name_H-M   'P 1'
#
loop_
_entity.id
_entity.type
_entity.pdbx_description
1 polymer ?
#
loop_
_entity_poly.entity_id
_entity_poly.type
_entity_poly.pdbx_seq_one_letter_code
_entity_poly.pdbx_strand_id
1 'polypeptide(L)'
;MKKMMKHRFLNSVLFTALFVPLGFFLLRDTIAAITGIMFESIGGKESFLYQINEDIARLIIAGLLILIMPLFFRGKCNFGFKGGKLALGICLALPELIVPVWNLLQIKVYEAPLVTGAAAVAAAIMHGIGPGVSEEVFCRGFTVSNLMRIWKDKPNRIFRCLLISGVSFGLLHALNAIATGDVFAALIQVIYTAAIGMLDGAIYLRSRNLWGVILMHTLTDVSAFLAVFESNATGMDIIFCIFGSLLFIALALYLIRPAKRAEIDELWADSWSFGDEDGKKRVGAKVAAILTAVLVVTFVASLGVTIYRVRMGYDIPFFPASEKALDKDVQYQISEDGKELTILLPYEVGGKYDLENSDPESFVLKESRENGDTYLFLFSHEGTTTEKIKLTFSLMLGDTVISIKDYSVTVSFKEDGRISAVGG
;
A
#
# COMPACT_ATOMS: atom_id res chain seq x y z
N MET A 1 40.90 5.77 -9.63
CA MET A 1 39.86 4.75 -9.93
C MET A 1 39.27 4.10 -8.69
N LYS A 2 40.04 3.65 -7.68
CA LYS A 2 39.49 3.05 -6.43
C LYS A 2 38.61 4.01 -5.59
N LYS A 3 38.78 5.33 -5.66
CA LYS A 3 38.01 6.32 -4.89
C LYS A 3 36.57 6.51 -5.42
N MET A 4 36.34 6.31 -6.73
CA MET A 4 35.03 6.46 -7.39
C MET A 4 34.10 5.24 -7.18
N MET A 5 34.64 4.06 -6.86
CA MET A 5 33.83 2.84 -6.73
C MET A 5 32.99 2.76 -5.46
N LYS A 6 33.36 3.48 -4.36
CA LYS A 6 32.75 3.31 -3.04
C LYS A 6 31.31 3.85 -2.89
N HIS A 7 30.84 4.67 -3.83
CA HIS A 7 29.52 5.31 -3.76
C HIS A 7 28.69 5.09 -5.04
N ARG A 8 29.02 4.07 -5.85
CA ARG A 8 28.32 3.81 -7.11
C ARG A 8 26.81 3.66 -6.96
N PHE A 9 26.36 2.96 -5.90
CA PHE A 9 24.94 2.77 -5.65
C PHE A 9 24.23 4.08 -5.34
N LEU A 10 24.72 4.88 -4.39
CA LEU A 10 24.13 6.16 -4.03
C LEU A 10 24.25 7.23 -5.14
N ASN A 11 25.09 7.00 -6.15
CA ASN A 11 25.18 7.80 -7.36
C ASN A 11 24.34 7.24 -8.52
N SER A 12 23.66 6.13 -8.33
CA SER A 12 22.78 5.54 -9.33
C SER A 12 21.36 6.11 -9.19
N VAL A 13 20.85 6.61 -10.30
CA VAL A 13 19.46 7.08 -10.40
C VAL A 13 18.50 5.92 -10.14
N LEU A 14 18.76 4.76 -10.76
CA LEU A 14 17.94 3.56 -10.61
C LEU A 14 17.89 3.07 -9.15
N PHE A 15 19.04 3.06 -8.48
CA PHE A 15 19.10 2.70 -7.06
C PHE A 15 18.28 3.69 -6.21
N THR A 16 18.43 4.98 -6.45
CA THR A 16 17.75 6.03 -5.69
C THR A 16 16.24 6.02 -5.92
N ALA A 17 15.81 5.91 -7.18
CA ALA A 17 14.42 6.13 -7.55
C ALA A 17 13.58 4.85 -7.52
N LEU A 18 14.20 3.68 -7.61
CA LEU A 18 13.47 2.41 -7.66
C LEU A 18 13.88 1.45 -6.53
N PHE A 19 15.16 1.11 -6.41
CA PHE A 19 15.57 0.07 -5.47
C PHE A 19 15.39 0.45 -4.00
N VAL A 20 15.64 1.70 -3.62
CA VAL A 20 15.44 2.13 -2.23
C VAL A 20 13.95 2.18 -1.88
N PRO A 21 13.06 2.83 -2.66
CA PRO A 21 11.64 2.77 -2.40
C PRO A 21 11.06 1.34 -2.43
N LEU A 22 11.43 0.52 -3.43
CA LEU A 22 10.98 -0.88 -3.49
C LEU A 22 11.46 -1.69 -2.28
N GLY A 23 12.72 -1.52 -1.87
CA GLY A 23 13.27 -2.14 -0.67
C GLY A 23 12.52 -1.72 0.60
N PHE A 24 12.04 -0.49 0.64
CA PHE A 24 11.16 0.00 1.69
C PHE A 24 9.87 -0.80 1.81
N PHE A 25 9.15 -0.98 0.69
CA PHE A 25 7.90 -1.75 0.70
C PHE A 25 8.12 -3.19 1.16
N LEU A 26 9.16 -3.85 0.63
CA LEU A 26 9.48 -5.22 1.02
C LEU A 26 9.89 -5.35 2.49
N LEU A 27 10.63 -4.38 3.02
CA LEU A 27 11.04 -4.36 4.42
C LEU A 27 9.86 -4.07 5.35
N ARG A 28 8.94 -3.18 4.94
CA ARG A 28 7.67 -2.94 5.62
C ARG A 28 6.92 -4.26 5.83
N ASP A 29 6.69 -5.01 4.76
CA ASP A 29 5.93 -6.26 4.81
C ASP A 29 6.58 -7.29 5.75
N THR A 30 7.91 -7.34 5.77
CA THR A 30 8.63 -8.22 6.71
C THR A 30 8.45 -7.79 8.16
N ILE A 31 8.59 -6.50 8.46
CA ILE A 31 8.41 -5.98 9.82
C ILE A 31 6.94 -6.14 10.24
N ALA A 32 6.00 -5.82 9.35
CA ALA A 32 4.58 -5.98 9.61
C ALA A 32 4.21 -7.45 9.88
N ALA A 33 4.79 -8.41 9.16
CA ALA A 33 4.58 -9.83 9.43
C ALA A 33 5.07 -10.24 10.83
N ILE A 34 6.26 -9.76 11.23
CA ILE A 34 6.83 -10.07 12.56
C ILE A 34 6.01 -9.40 13.67
N THR A 35 5.74 -8.11 13.55
CA THR A 35 4.98 -7.37 14.56
C THR A 35 3.52 -7.80 14.59
N GLY A 36 2.94 -8.23 13.47
CA GLY A 36 1.61 -8.79 13.37
C GLY A 36 1.45 -10.04 14.21
N ILE A 37 2.36 -11.01 14.11
CA ILE A 37 2.36 -12.22 14.96
C ILE A 37 2.43 -11.83 16.44
N MET A 38 3.26 -10.85 16.78
CA MET A 38 3.40 -10.39 18.16
C MET A 38 2.12 -9.71 18.67
N PHE A 39 1.51 -8.82 17.88
CA PHE A 39 0.30 -8.12 18.30
C PHE A 39 -0.94 -9.03 18.32
N GLU A 40 -1.01 -9.99 17.40
CA GLU A 40 -2.04 -11.03 17.41
C GLU A 40 -1.97 -11.87 18.70
N SER A 41 -0.75 -12.24 19.16
CA SER A 41 -0.57 -13.01 20.38
C SER A 41 -0.92 -12.23 21.66
N ILE A 42 -0.86 -10.88 21.64
CA ILE A 42 -1.16 -10.02 22.80
C ILE A 42 -2.65 -9.70 22.89
N GLY A 43 -3.29 -9.37 21.77
CA GLY A 43 -4.65 -8.81 21.78
C GLY A 43 -5.59 -9.36 20.71
N GLY A 44 -5.14 -10.35 19.92
CA GLY A 44 -5.92 -10.88 18.79
C GLY A 44 -5.91 -9.95 17.56
N LYS A 45 -6.50 -10.43 16.46
CA LYS A 45 -6.55 -9.70 15.18
C LYS A 45 -7.42 -8.44 15.24
N GLU A 46 -8.40 -8.41 16.15
CA GLU A 46 -9.30 -7.27 16.36
C GLU A 46 -8.67 -6.16 17.20
N SER A 47 -7.46 -6.39 17.73
CA SER A 47 -6.80 -5.38 18.55
C SER A 47 -6.36 -4.18 17.70
N PHE A 48 -6.46 -2.98 18.28
CA PHE A 48 -6.01 -1.75 17.65
C PHE A 48 -4.55 -1.85 17.15
N LEU A 49 -3.66 -2.44 17.94
CA LEU A 49 -2.25 -2.59 17.55
C LEU A 49 -2.07 -3.50 16.34
N TYR A 50 -2.87 -4.55 16.21
CA TYR A 50 -2.85 -5.41 15.04
C TYR A 50 -3.33 -4.66 13.78
N GLN A 51 -4.41 -3.90 13.90
CA GLN A 51 -4.97 -3.12 12.78
C GLN A 51 -3.97 -2.09 12.24
N ILE A 52 -3.25 -1.36 13.10
CA ILE A 52 -2.26 -0.34 12.68
C ILE A 52 -0.84 -0.90 12.49
N ASN A 53 -0.68 -2.20 12.48
CA ASN A 53 0.61 -2.89 12.44
C ASN A 53 1.50 -2.46 11.24
N GLU A 54 0.92 -2.36 10.04
CA GLU A 54 1.66 -1.91 8.85
C GLU A 54 2.13 -0.47 8.97
N ASP A 55 1.35 0.40 9.60
CA ASP A 55 1.70 1.81 9.77
C ASP A 55 2.83 1.98 10.77
N ILE A 56 2.82 1.17 11.83
CA ILE A 56 3.96 1.09 12.76
C ILE A 56 5.22 0.66 12.01
N ALA A 57 5.14 -0.39 11.17
CA ALA A 57 6.26 -0.85 10.36
C ALA A 57 6.77 0.25 9.41
N ARG A 58 5.88 0.98 8.74
CA ARG A 58 6.20 2.13 7.87
C ARG A 58 6.97 3.21 8.63
N LEU A 59 6.49 3.61 9.79
CA LEU A 59 7.14 4.64 10.62
C LEU A 59 8.51 4.18 11.14
N ILE A 60 8.65 2.92 11.56
CA ILE A 60 9.94 2.35 11.97
C ILE A 60 10.96 2.46 10.85
N ILE A 61 10.60 2.08 9.63
CA ILE A 61 11.54 2.07 8.50
C ILE A 61 11.89 3.50 8.07
N ALA A 62 10.92 4.42 8.04
CA ALA A 62 11.19 5.83 7.80
C ALA A 62 12.17 6.39 8.83
N GLY A 63 11.97 6.07 10.11
CA GLY A 63 12.90 6.42 11.19
C GLY A 63 14.29 5.83 10.98
N LEU A 64 14.40 4.56 10.59
CA LEU A 64 15.66 3.90 10.27
C LEU A 64 16.39 4.59 9.11
N LEU A 65 15.68 4.98 8.05
CA LEU A 65 16.28 5.72 6.93
C LEU A 65 16.83 7.07 7.39
N ILE A 66 16.06 7.82 8.18
CA ILE A 66 16.49 9.11 8.73
C ILE A 66 17.75 8.96 9.59
N LEU A 67 17.86 7.88 10.37
CA LEU A 67 19.00 7.63 11.26
C LEU A 67 20.23 7.12 10.49
N ILE A 68 20.04 6.31 9.44
CA ILE A 68 21.12 5.65 8.72
C ILE A 68 21.75 6.57 7.67
N MET A 69 20.95 7.36 6.94
CA MET A 69 21.47 8.20 5.84
C MET A 69 22.54 9.22 6.29
N PRO A 70 22.44 9.91 7.44
CA PRO A 70 23.50 10.79 7.92
C PRO A 70 24.86 10.12 8.11
N LEU A 71 24.90 8.79 8.32
CA LEU A 71 26.15 8.03 8.41
C LEU A 71 26.90 8.02 7.06
N PHE A 72 26.18 8.06 5.95
CA PHE A 72 26.76 8.15 4.60
C PHE A 72 27.05 9.58 4.17
N PHE A 73 26.19 10.54 4.52
CA PHE A 73 26.26 11.93 4.10
C PHE A 73 26.84 12.90 5.15
N ARG A 74 27.39 12.39 6.25
CA ARG A 74 28.13 13.09 7.30
C ARG A 74 27.46 14.39 7.82
N GLY A 75 26.20 14.27 8.20
CA GLY A 75 25.46 15.36 8.81
C GLY A 75 24.97 16.45 7.85
N LYS A 76 25.31 16.37 6.56
CA LYS A 76 24.73 17.24 5.54
C LYS A 76 23.48 16.63 4.87
N CYS A 77 22.89 15.64 5.51
CA CYS A 77 21.68 14.94 5.08
C CYS A 77 20.46 15.60 5.75
N ASN A 78 19.82 16.51 5.05
CA ASN A 78 18.58 17.15 5.51
C ASN A 78 17.38 16.60 4.74
N PHE A 79 16.49 15.87 5.45
CA PHE A 79 15.26 15.33 4.88
C PHE A 79 14.14 16.38 4.74
N GLY A 80 14.32 17.59 5.24
CA GLY A 80 13.31 18.64 5.17
C GLY A 80 12.39 18.73 6.39
N PHE A 81 12.67 18.03 7.48
CA PHE A 81 11.94 18.21 8.76
C PHE A 81 12.32 19.48 9.48
N LYS A 82 13.58 19.95 9.29
CA LYS A 82 14.11 21.18 9.90
C LYS A 82 14.61 22.11 8.81
N GLY A 83 14.39 23.40 9.02
CA GLY A 83 14.77 24.42 8.04
C GLY A 83 13.80 24.45 6.85
N GLY A 84 14.25 25.09 5.76
CA GLY A 84 13.41 25.33 4.60
C GLY A 84 12.31 26.38 4.86
N LYS A 85 11.38 26.44 3.93
CA LYS A 85 10.29 27.44 3.93
C LYS A 85 8.97 26.73 4.31
N LEU A 86 8.77 26.41 5.59
CA LEU A 86 7.60 25.67 6.09
C LEU A 86 6.27 26.30 5.62
N ALA A 87 6.07 27.59 5.89
CA ALA A 87 4.83 28.27 5.51
C ALA A 87 4.58 28.22 3.99
N LEU A 88 5.65 28.40 3.19
CA LEU A 88 5.56 28.26 1.74
C LEU A 88 5.17 26.82 1.35
N GLY A 89 5.78 25.81 1.97
CA GLY A 89 5.45 24.39 1.72
C GLY A 89 3.98 24.09 1.97
N ILE A 90 3.45 24.52 3.11
CA ILE A 90 2.02 24.36 3.44
C ILE A 90 1.13 25.11 2.43
N CYS A 91 1.43 26.38 2.14
CA CYS A 91 0.62 27.17 1.19
C CYS A 91 0.60 26.56 -0.22
N LEU A 92 1.75 26.05 -0.70
CA LEU A 92 1.83 25.42 -2.03
C LEU A 92 1.13 24.07 -2.09
N ALA A 93 0.96 23.39 -0.98
CA ALA A 93 0.28 22.11 -0.88
C ALA A 93 -1.26 22.23 -0.79
N LEU A 94 -1.80 23.43 -0.45
CA LEU A 94 -3.26 23.63 -0.33
C LEU A 94 -4.10 23.17 -1.54
N PRO A 95 -3.65 23.29 -2.81
CA PRO A 95 -4.41 22.77 -3.96
C PRO A 95 -4.69 21.26 -3.88
N GLU A 96 -3.89 20.49 -3.16
CA GLU A 96 -4.10 19.05 -2.98
C GLU A 96 -5.32 18.73 -2.11
N LEU A 97 -5.85 19.71 -1.35
CA LEU A 97 -7.11 19.55 -0.59
C LEU A 97 -8.29 19.12 -1.47
N ILE A 98 -8.19 19.30 -2.79
CA ILE A 98 -9.21 18.81 -3.73
C ILE A 98 -9.40 17.28 -3.59
N VAL A 99 -8.35 16.51 -3.26
CA VAL A 99 -8.42 15.05 -3.12
C VAL A 99 -9.19 14.63 -1.86
N PRO A 100 -8.80 15.06 -0.64
CA PRO A 100 -9.58 14.71 0.55
C PRO A 100 -11.01 15.27 0.51
N VAL A 101 -11.23 16.45 -0.10
CA VAL A 101 -12.59 16.95 -0.30
C VAL A 101 -13.37 16.05 -1.25
N TRP A 102 -12.76 15.57 -2.34
CA TRP A 102 -13.38 14.61 -3.25
C TRP A 102 -13.74 13.30 -2.52
N ASN A 103 -12.84 12.72 -1.75
CA ASN A 103 -13.09 11.52 -0.95
C ASN A 103 -14.30 11.73 -0.01
N LEU A 104 -14.35 12.87 0.70
CA LEU A 104 -15.48 13.18 1.58
C LEU A 104 -16.82 13.39 0.82
N LEU A 105 -16.77 13.95 -0.38
CA LEU A 105 -17.96 14.08 -1.24
C LEU A 105 -18.43 12.71 -1.72
N GLN A 106 -17.52 11.80 -2.08
CA GLN A 106 -17.86 10.44 -2.47
C GLN A 106 -18.60 9.70 -1.35
N ILE A 107 -18.15 9.83 -0.08
CA ILE A 107 -18.85 9.26 1.07
C ILE A 107 -20.33 9.63 1.06
N LYS A 108 -20.63 10.90 0.80
CA LYS A 108 -22.02 11.37 0.77
C LYS A 108 -22.78 10.96 -0.49
N VAL A 109 -22.12 10.97 -1.65
CA VAL A 109 -22.75 10.64 -2.94
C VAL A 109 -23.12 9.17 -3.03
N TYR A 110 -22.25 8.30 -2.52
CA TYR A 110 -22.45 6.85 -2.53
C TYR A 110 -23.06 6.30 -1.24
N GLU A 111 -23.40 7.20 -0.29
CA GLU A 111 -23.90 6.80 1.04
C GLU A 111 -23.02 5.77 1.73
N ALA A 112 -21.71 5.86 1.49
CA ALA A 112 -20.75 4.90 1.99
C ALA A 112 -20.75 4.88 3.55
N PRO A 113 -20.77 3.70 4.18
CA PRO A 113 -20.80 3.61 5.63
C PRO A 113 -19.52 4.19 6.22
N LEU A 114 -19.70 5.10 7.18
CA LEU A 114 -18.59 5.70 7.92
C LEU A 114 -18.04 4.72 8.96
N VAL A 115 -16.73 4.74 9.10
CA VAL A 115 -16.04 4.05 10.19
C VAL A 115 -16.53 4.61 11.53
N THR A 116 -17.02 3.76 12.41
CA THR A 116 -17.59 4.13 13.70
C THR A 116 -16.76 3.55 14.85
N GLY A 117 -16.79 4.26 15.99
CA GLY A 117 -16.03 3.89 17.19
C GLY A 117 -14.62 4.50 17.23
N ALA A 118 -14.19 4.82 18.46
CA ALA A 118 -12.94 5.55 18.67
C ALA A 118 -11.68 4.81 18.18
N ALA A 119 -11.65 3.48 18.34
CA ALA A 119 -10.52 2.66 17.88
C ALA A 119 -10.40 2.63 16.37
N ALA A 120 -11.53 2.46 15.66
CA ALA A 120 -11.56 2.42 14.20
C ALA A 120 -11.23 3.78 13.59
N VAL A 121 -11.73 4.87 14.14
CA VAL A 121 -11.35 6.24 13.73
C VAL A 121 -9.86 6.49 13.98
N ALA A 122 -9.33 6.05 15.12
CA ALA A 122 -7.90 6.14 15.40
C ALA A 122 -7.06 5.31 14.42
N ALA A 123 -7.54 4.13 14.02
CA ALA A 123 -6.88 3.32 13.00
C ALA A 123 -6.89 4.03 11.64
N ALA A 124 -8.02 4.60 11.20
CA ALA A 124 -8.10 5.39 9.97
C ALA A 124 -7.11 6.58 9.97
N ILE A 125 -6.95 7.26 11.11
CA ILE A 125 -5.95 8.32 11.26
C ILE A 125 -4.53 7.76 11.11
N MET A 126 -4.23 6.60 11.71
CA MET A 126 -2.92 5.96 11.59
C MET A 126 -2.65 5.47 10.17
N HIS A 127 -3.67 4.96 9.46
CA HIS A 127 -3.57 4.60 8.04
C HIS A 127 -3.29 5.79 7.12
N GLY A 128 -3.55 7.01 7.58
CA GLY A 128 -3.09 8.23 6.88
C GLY A 128 -1.69 8.67 7.32
N ILE A 129 -1.37 8.63 8.62
CA ILE A 129 -0.07 9.07 9.15
C ILE A 129 1.06 8.14 8.69
N GLY A 130 0.85 6.83 8.73
CA GLY A 130 1.84 5.83 8.34
C GLY A 130 2.41 6.08 6.94
N PRO A 131 1.60 5.99 5.87
CA PRO A 131 2.04 6.29 4.50
C PRO A 131 2.44 7.76 4.33
N GLY A 132 1.64 8.73 4.80
CA GLY A 132 1.92 10.16 4.65
C GLY A 132 3.30 10.58 5.16
N VAL A 133 3.77 10.02 6.29
CA VAL A 133 5.13 10.28 6.78
C VAL A 133 6.16 9.46 6.02
N SER A 134 5.96 8.15 5.92
CA SER A 134 6.99 7.24 5.42
C SER A 134 7.27 7.44 3.94
N GLU A 135 6.24 7.54 3.12
CA GLU A 135 6.40 7.68 1.67
C GLU A 135 6.99 9.03 1.32
N GLU A 136 6.64 10.11 2.05
CA GLU A 136 7.26 11.41 1.85
C GLU A 136 8.74 11.42 2.27
N VAL A 137 9.10 10.72 3.35
CA VAL A 137 10.50 10.54 3.74
C VAL A 137 11.31 9.85 2.65
N PHE A 138 10.76 8.79 2.05
CA PHE A 138 11.45 8.04 0.99
C PHE A 138 11.47 8.79 -0.35
N CYS A 139 10.31 9.25 -0.80
CA CYS A 139 10.15 9.77 -2.15
C CYS A 139 10.63 11.22 -2.27
N ARG A 140 10.40 12.05 -1.26
CA ARG A 140 10.84 13.47 -1.27
C ARG A 140 12.09 13.66 -0.45
N GLY A 141 12.05 13.27 0.82
CA GLY A 141 13.18 13.41 1.73
C GLY A 141 14.47 12.78 1.21
N PHE A 142 14.41 11.53 0.77
CA PHE A 142 15.57 10.83 0.23
C PHE A 142 15.71 10.97 -1.28
N THR A 143 14.71 10.53 -2.06
CA THR A 143 14.84 10.38 -3.52
C THR A 143 15.08 11.73 -4.19
N VAL A 144 14.24 12.75 -3.96
CA VAL A 144 14.42 14.09 -4.53
C VAL A 144 15.75 14.70 -4.09
N SER A 145 16.09 14.59 -2.79
CA SER A 145 17.33 15.17 -2.28
C SER A 145 18.57 14.52 -2.89
N ASN A 146 18.57 13.19 -3.04
CA ASN A 146 19.70 12.49 -3.64
C ASN A 146 19.81 12.71 -5.16
N LEU A 147 18.68 12.78 -5.88
CA LEU A 147 18.65 13.12 -7.31
C LEU A 147 19.15 14.55 -7.56
N MET A 148 18.75 15.53 -6.74
CA MET A 148 19.26 16.90 -6.80
C MET A 148 20.78 16.96 -6.62
N ARG A 149 21.33 16.08 -5.78
CA ARG A 149 22.78 15.91 -5.61
C ARG A 149 23.44 15.23 -6.82
N ILE A 150 22.86 14.10 -7.30
CA ILE A 150 23.41 13.33 -8.43
C ILE A 150 23.48 14.19 -9.69
N TRP A 151 22.50 15.06 -9.88
CA TRP A 151 22.38 15.90 -11.07
C TRP A 151 22.81 17.35 -10.85
N LYS A 152 23.59 17.64 -9.78
CA LYS A 152 24.00 19.00 -9.43
C LYS A 152 24.49 19.82 -10.64
N ASP A 153 25.33 19.22 -11.49
CA ASP A 153 25.94 19.90 -12.64
C ASP A 153 25.24 19.51 -13.98
N LYS A 154 24.05 18.91 -13.94
CA LYS A 154 23.34 18.49 -15.16
C LYS A 154 22.31 19.53 -15.58
N PRO A 155 22.14 19.78 -16.89
CA PRO A 155 21.07 20.64 -17.38
C PRO A 155 19.71 20.06 -17.01
N ASN A 156 18.75 20.94 -16.78
CA ASN A 156 17.37 20.56 -16.43
C ASN A 156 17.24 19.64 -15.20
N ARG A 157 18.20 19.72 -14.24
CA ARG A 157 18.22 18.86 -13.04
C ARG A 157 16.89 18.86 -12.29
N ILE A 158 16.28 20.04 -12.13
CA ILE A 158 15.00 20.23 -11.42
C ILE A 158 13.87 19.44 -12.09
N PHE A 159 13.74 19.60 -13.42
CA PHE A 159 12.71 18.87 -14.19
C PHE A 159 12.92 17.35 -14.17
N ARG A 160 14.18 16.91 -14.36
CA ARG A 160 14.53 15.48 -14.30
C ARG A 160 14.21 14.89 -12.92
N CYS A 161 14.54 15.61 -11.86
CA CYS A 161 14.27 15.20 -10.50
C CYS A 161 12.76 15.07 -10.26
N LEU A 162 11.99 16.06 -10.70
CA LEU A 162 10.54 16.06 -10.63
C LEU A 162 9.94 14.85 -11.35
N LEU A 163 10.30 14.66 -12.61
CA LEU A 163 9.76 13.60 -13.46
C LEU A 163 10.07 12.20 -12.88
N ILE A 164 11.34 11.95 -12.54
CA ILE A 164 11.74 10.62 -12.05
C ILE A 164 11.15 10.33 -10.68
N SER A 165 11.10 11.29 -9.76
CA SER A 165 10.51 11.06 -8.45
C SER A 165 8.99 10.83 -8.53
N GLY A 166 8.28 11.57 -9.38
CA GLY A 166 6.84 11.38 -9.58
C GLY A 166 6.53 10.04 -10.24
N VAL A 167 7.22 9.70 -11.34
CA VAL A 167 7.02 8.42 -12.03
C VAL A 167 7.38 7.24 -11.13
N SER A 168 8.48 7.31 -10.37
CA SER A 168 8.84 6.25 -9.43
C SER A 168 7.77 6.06 -8.38
N PHE A 169 7.23 7.15 -7.83
CA PHE A 169 6.18 7.09 -6.83
C PHE A 169 4.92 6.43 -7.38
N GLY A 170 4.50 6.82 -8.59
CA GLY A 170 3.39 6.15 -9.26
C GLY A 170 3.63 4.66 -9.49
N LEU A 171 4.79 4.28 -9.99
CA LEU A 171 5.13 2.88 -10.27
C LEU A 171 5.11 1.99 -9.02
N LEU A 172 5.39 2.52 -7.83
CA LEU A 172 5.28 1.76 -6.59
C LEU A 172 3.84 1.31 -6.31
N HIS A 173 2.85 2.09 -6.73
CA HIS A 173 1.43 1.75 -6.59
C HIS A 173 0.97 0.62 -7.54
N ALA A 174 1.77 0.26 -8.56
CA ALA A 174 1.51 -0.93 -9.35
C ALA A 174 1.54 -2.23 -8.51
N LEU A 175 2.23 -2.22 -7.35
CA LEU A 175 2.22 -3.34 -6.41
C LEU A 175 0.82 -3.59 -5.82
N ASN A 176 -0.07 -2.60 -5.82
CA ASN A 176 -1.44 -2.77 -5.36
C ASN A 176 -2.25 -3.72 -6.24
N ALA A 177 -1.88 -3.88 -7.54
CA ALA A 177 -2.46 -4.91 -8.39
C ALA A 177 -2.25 -6.32 -7.83
N ILE A 178 -1.14 -6.55 -7.11
CA ILE A 178 -0.84 -7.84 -6.47
C ILE A 178 -1.72 -8.04 -5.24
N ALA A 179 -1.98 -6.95 -4.50
CA ALA A 179 -2.76 -7.01 -3.27
C ALA A 179 -4.28 -7.12 -3.54
N THR A 180 -4.77 -6.41 -4.55
CA THR A 180 -6.21 -6.31 -4.83
C THR A 180 -6.69 -7.23 -5.95
N GLY A 181 -5.78 -7.75 -6.81
CA GLY A 181 -6.14 -8.47 -8.04
C GLY A 181 -6.67 -7.56 -9.17
N ASP A 182 -6.94 -6.28 -8.91
CA ASP A 182 -7.47 -5.33 -9.89
C ASP A 182 -6.34 -4.54 -10.58
N VAL A 183 -5.92 -5.05 -11.73
CA VAL A 183 -4.86 -4.44 -12.56
C VAL A 183 -5.30 -3.08 -13.12
N PHE A 184 -6.60 -2.94 -13.45
CA PHE A 184 -7.10 -1.71 -14.05
C PHE A 184 -7.14 -0.57 -13.05
N ALA A 185 -7.67 -0.81 -11.85
CA ALA A 185 -7.65 0.16 -10.75
C ALA A 185 -6.20 0.54 -10.38
N ALA A 186 -5.29 -0.43 -10.32
CA ALA A 186 -3.88 -0.16 -10.06
C ALA A 186 -3.22 0.70 -11.14
N LEU A 187 -3.53 0.50 -12.43
CA LEU A 187 -3.03 1.35 -13.52
C LEU A 187 -3.54 2.81 -13.41
N ILE A 188 -4.82 2.99 -13.09
CA ILE A 188 -5.39 4.32 -12.83
C ILE A 188 -4.66 4.95 -11.65
N GLN A 189 -4.44 4.19 -10.58
CA GLN A 189 -3.71 4.65 -9.40
C GLN A 189 -2.28 5.07 -9.76
N VAL A 190 -1.55 4.31 -10.54
CA VAL A 190 -0.20 4.66 -11.03
C VAL A 190 -0.20 6.04 -11.70
N ILE A 191 -1.18 6.33 -12.55
CA ILE A 191 -1.26 7.58 -13.30
C ILE A 191 -1.48 8.77 -12.36
N TYR A 192 -2.50 8.71 -11.50
CA TYR A 192 -2.81 9.86 -10.66
C TYR A 192 -1.79 10.04 -9.52
N THR A 193 -1.24 8.96 -8.96
CA THR A 193 -0.21 9.06 -7.92
C THR A 193 1.12 9.54 -8.50
N ALA A 194 1.45 9.23 -9.77
CA ALA A 194 2.59 9.84 -10.44
C ALA A 194 2.40 11.36 -10.58
N ALA A 195 1.20 11.81 -10.93
CA ALA A 195 0.87 13.24 -11.07
C ALA A 195 0.92 13.98 -9.72
N ILE A 196 0.31 13.42 -8.66
CA ILE A 196 0.43 13.94 -7.28
C ILE A 196 1.92 13.93 -6.88
N GLY A 197 2.62 12.83 -7.14
CA GLY A 197 4.04 12.69 -6.85
C GLY A 197 4.91 13.76 -7.51
N MET A 198 4.54 14.23 -8.70
CA MET A 198 5.19 15.38 -9.33
C MET A 198 4.85 16.68 -8.59
N LEU A 199 3.61 16.90 -8.17
CA LEU A 199 3.23 18.10 -7.44
C LEU A 199 3.95 18.18 -6.09
N ASP A 200 3.93 17.13 -5.30
CA ASP A 200 4.65 17.02 -4.03
C ASP A 200 6.17 17.24 -4.20
N GLY A 201 6.73 16.64 -5.25
CA GLY A 201 8.13 16.87 -5.63
C GLY A 201 8.42 18.34 -5.92
N ALA A 202 7.52 19.04 -6.63
CA ALA A 202 7.66 20.46 -6.93
C ALA A 202 7.52 21.33 -5.66
N ILE A 203 6.57 21.00 -4.77
CA ILE A 203 6.40 21.67 -3.49
C ILE A 203 7.64 21.52 -2.63
N TYR A 204 8.17 20.29 -2.54
CA TYR A 204 9.39 20.03 -1.79
C TYR A 204 10.62 20.73 -2.40
N LEU A 205 10.76 20.73 -3.72
CA LEU A 205 11.81 21.48 -4.40
C LEU A 205 11.75 22.99 -4.10
N ARG A 206 10.56 23.57 -4.01
CA ARG A 206 10.32 24.99 -3.72
C ARG A 206 10.48 25.36 -2.25
N SER A 207 10.14 24.47 -1.36
CA SER A 207 10.12 24.73 0.08
C SER A 207 11.31 24.13 0.83
N ARG A 208 11.87 23.02 0.34
CA ARG A 208 12.81 22.15 1.05
C ARG A 208 12.32 21.79 2.45
N ASN A 209 11.00 21.61 2.56
CA ASN A 209 10.31 21.26 3.81
C ASN A 209 9.26 20.19 3.53
N LEU A 210 9.26 19.10 4.32
CA LEU A 210 8.38 17.96 4.12
C LEU A 210 7.00 18.13 4.73
N TRP A 211 6.82 19.03 5.72
CA TRP A 211 5.59 19.07 6.49
C TRP A 211 4.35 19.41 5.66
N GLY A 212 4.49 20.24 4.60
CA GLY A 212 3.37 20.55 3.72
C GLY A 212 2.84 19.31 2.99
N VAL A 213 3.75 18.56 2.35
CA VAL A 213 3.40 17.33 1.60
C VAL A 213 2.96 16.19 2.54
N ILE A 214 3.62 16.02 3.69
CA ILE A 214 3.19 15.05 4.72
C ILE A 214 1.75 15.34 5.17
N LEU A 215 1.43 16.61 5.46
CA LEU A 215 0.09 16.98 5.91
C LEU A 215 -0.97 16.65 4.87
N MET A 216 -0.75 17.04 3.60
CA MET A 216 -1.73 16.81 2.55
C MET A 216 -1.88 15.31 2.21
N HIS A 217 -0.78 14.58 2.11
CA HIS A 217 -0.81 13.13 1.92
C HIS A 217 -1.57 12.43 3.07
N THR A 218 -1.23 12.77 4.33
CA THR A 218 -1.96 12.24 5.50
C THR A 218 -3.45 12.53 5.42
N LEU A 219 -3.86 13.77 5.09
CA LEU A 219 -5.28 14.12 4.97
C LEU A 219 -5.99 13.35 3.83
N THR A 220 -5.30 13.15 2.72
CA THR A 220 -5.80 12.35 1.59
C THR A 220 -6.10 10.92 2.04
N ASP A 221 -5.15 10.27 2.69
CA ASP A 221 -5.32 8.90 3.11
C ASP A 221 -6.32 8.77 4.27
N VAL A 222 -6.25 9.64 5.28
CA VAL A 222 -7.27 9.65 6.37
C VAL A 222 -8.68 9.76 5.76
N SER A 223 -8.89 10.67 4.80
CA SER A 223 -10.20 10.83 4.18
C SER A 223 -10.66 9.59 3.41
N ALA A 224 -9.72 8.84 2.81
CA ALA A 224 -10.01 7.59 2.12
C ALA A 224 -10.37 6.45 3.09
N PHE A 225 -9.76 6.43 4.29
CA PHE A 225 -10.00 5.39 5.31
C PHE A 225 -11.13 5.72 6.29
N LEU A 226 -11.78 6.88 6.18
CA LEU A 226 -12.94 7.22 7.02
C LEU A 226 -14.24 6.53 6.62
N ALA A 227 -14.28 5.90 5.45
CA ALA A 227 -15.45 5.16 4.97
C ALA A 227 -15.04 3.87 4.28
N VAL A 228 -15.97 2.93 4.23
CA VAL A 228 -15.81 1.68 3.48
C VAL A 228 -16.40 1.91 2.09
N PHE A 229 -15.53 1.88 1.07
CA PHE A 229 -15.97 1.95 -0.32
C PHE A 229 -15.92 0.55 -0.95
N GLU A 230 -16.98 0.19 -1.66
CA GLU A 230 -16.92 -0.95 -2.57
C GLU A 230 -15.90 -0.66 -3.68
N SER A 231 -15.06 -1.64 -4.00
CA SER A 231 -13.83 -1.49 -4.78
C SER A 231 -13.99 -1.20 -6.28
N ASN A 232 -15.15 -0.78 -6.74
CA ASN A 232 -15.40 -0.54 -8.16
C ASN A 232 -15.21 0.94 -8.50
N ALA A 233 -14.09 1.28 -9.15
CA ALA A 233 -13.87 2.60 -9.70
C ALA A 233 -15.00 2.96 -10.69
N THR A 234 -15.75 4.00 -10.37
CA THR A 234 -16.83 4.50 -11.23
C THR A 234 -16.28 5.35 -12.38
N GLY A 235 -17.10 5.60 -13.40
CA GLY A 235 -16.73 6.51 -14.48
C GLY A 235 -16.38 7.93 -13.98
N MET A 236 -17.00 8.37 -12.88
CA MET A 236 -16.68 9.67 -12.24
C MET A 236 -15.28 9.68 -11.63
N ASP A 237 -14.86 8.58 -11.02
CA ASP A 237 -13.51 8.45 -10.46
C ASP A 237 -12.46 8.53 -11.55
N ILE A 238 -12.69 7.87 -12.68
CA ILE A 238 -11.79 7.91 -13.85
C ILE A 238 -11.69 9.36 -14.37
N ILE A 239 -12.81 10.06 -14.53
CA ILE A 239 -12.83 11.45 -14.97
C ILE A 239 -12.05 12.32 -13.98
N PHE A 240 -12.32 12.20 -12.68
CA PHE A 240 -11.59 12.94 -11.64
C PHE A 240 -10.09 12.64 -11.69
N CYS A 241 -9.69 11.38 -11.81
CA CYS A 241 -8.29 10.99 -11.92
C CYS A 241 -7.60 11.62 -13.14
N ILE A 242 -8.24 11.64 -14.30
CA ILE A 242 -7.68 12.25 -15.52
C ILE A 242 -7.52 13.77 -15.34
N PHE A 243 -8.58 14.47 -15.00
CA PHE A 243 -8.54 15.93 -14.85
C PHE A 243 -7.68 16.37 -13.68
N GLY A 244 -7.75 15.67 -12.54
CA GLY A 244 -6.88 15.87 -11.39
C GLY A 244 -5.41 15.67 -11.73
N SER A 245 -5.06 14.62 -12.46
CA SER A 245 -3.69 14.37 -12.90
C SER A 245 -3.16 15.49 -13.80
N LEU A 246 -3.94 15.94 -14.76
CA LEU A 246 -3.58 17.07 -15.64
C LEU A 246 -3.37 18.35 -14.83
N LEU A 247 -4.25 18.65 -13.87
CA LEU A 247 -4.13 19.80 -12.98
C LEU A 247 -2.85 19.73 -12.15
N PHE A 248 -2.58 18.57 -11.50
CA PHE A 248 -1.40 18.41 -10.66
C PHE A 248 -0.09 18.51 -11.45
N ILE A 249 -0.04 17.93 -12.66
CA ILE A 249 1.12 18.08 -13.55
C ILE A 249 1.30 19.56 -13.94
N ALA A 250 0.21 20.25 -14.32
CA ALA A 250 0.27 21.67 -14.69
C ALA A 250 0.75 22.55 -13.53
N LEU A 251 0.25 22.31 -12.31
CA LEU A 251 0.70 23.00 -11.11
C LEU A 251 2.17 22.68 -10.80
N ALA A 252 2.58 21.43 -10.88
CA ALA A 252 3.96 21.02 -10.66
C ALA A 252 4.91 21.76 -11.63
N LEU A 253 4.58 21.78 -12.92
CA LEU A 253 5.37 22.49 -13.94
C LEU A 253 5.37 24.00 -13.70
N TYR A 254 4.24 24.58 -13.29
CA TYR A 254 4.16 26.00 -12.93
C TYR A 254 5.07 26.33 -11.73
N LEU A 255 5.12 25.47 -10.71
CA LEU A 255 5.95 25.68 -9.53
C LEU A 255 7.47 25.69 -9.86
N ILE A 256 7.91 24.91 -10.84
CA ILE A 256 9.32 24.80 -11.27
C ILE A 256 9.62 25.62 -12.55
N ARG A 257 8.73 26.51 -12.95
CA ARG A 257 8.91 27.34 -14.17
C ARG A 257 10.24 28.09 -14.17
N PRO A 258 10.78 28.50 -15.33
CA PRO A 258 12.10 29.12 -15.43
C PRO A 258 12.37 30.26 -14.45
N ALA A 259 11.36 31.12 -14.18
CA ALA A 259 11.47 32.22 -13.23
C ALA A 259 11.72 31.79 -11.77
N LYS A 260 11.50 30.50 -11.44
CA LYS A 260 11.66 29.97 -10.08
C LYS A 260 12.90 29.06 -9.91
N ARG A 261 13.59 28.75 -11.00
CA ARG A 261 14.74 27.81 -10.96
C ARG A 261 15.91 28.37 -10.15
N ALA A 262 16.19 29.65 -10.27
CA ALA A 262 17.26 30.29 -9.49
C ALA A 262 17.02 30.21 -7.98
N GLU A 263 15.78 30.43 -7.53
CA GLU A 263 15.39 30.30 -6.12
C GLU A 263 15.54 28.86 -5.63
N ILE A 264 15.21 27.86 -6.48
CA ILE A 264 15.37 26.44 -6.17
C ILE A 264 16.86 26.10 -6.10
N ASP A 265 17.65 26.55 -7.08
CA ASP A 265 19.08 26.26 -7.14
C ASP A 265 19.83 26.85 -5.93
N GLU A 266 19.46 28.05 -5.49
CA GLU A 266 19.98 28.66 -4.27
C GLU A 266 19.60 27.85 -3.01
N LEU A 267 18.31 27.47 -2.88
CA LEU A 267 17.82 26.69 -1.76
C LEU A 267 18.49 25.31 -1.65
N TRP A 268 18.93 24.74 -2.78
CA TRP A 268 19.56 23.43 -2.87
C TRP A 268 21.09 23.50 -3.07
N ALA A 269 21.72 24.66 -2.90
CA ALA A 269 23.14 24.84 -3.09
C ALA A 269 24.01 24.00 -2.15
N ASP A 270 23.53 23.80 -0.89
CA ASP A 270 24.18 22.98 0.14
C ASP A 270 23.62 21.54 0.20
N SER A 271 23.12 21.03 -0.94
CA SER A 271 22.54 19.69 -1.03
C SER A 271 23.47 18.61 -0.43
N TRP A 272 22.92 17.44 -0.13
CA TRP A 272 23.62 16.32 0.48
C TRP A 272 25.03 16.11 -0.10
N SER A 273 26.02 15.92 0.77
CA SER A 273 27.41 15.70 0.36
C SER A 273 28.02 14.52 1.12
N PHE A 274 28.97 13.84 0.50
CA PHE A 274 29.67 12.72 1.12
C PHE A 274 30.75 13.14 2.13
N GLY A 275 30.91 14.41 2.42
CA GLY A 275 31.80 14.93 3.45
C GLY A 275 33.29 14.63 3.24
N ASP A 276 33.73 14.38 2.00
CA ASP A 276 35.14 14.13 1.68
C ASP A 276 36.01 15.41 1.78
N GLU A 277 35.36 16.56 1.81
CA GLU A 277 36.07 17.88 1.81
C GLU A 277 36.62 18.27 3.20
N ASP A 278 36.08 17.70 4.29
CA ASP A 278 36.41 18.13 5.66
C ASP A 278 37.38 17.18 6.41
N GLY A 279 38.04 16.23 5.76
CA GLY A 279 39.04 15.34 6.39
C GLY A 279 38.57 14.43 7.53
N LYS A 280 37.28 14.39 7.86
CA LYS A 280 36.73 13.56 8.94
C LYS A 280 36.59 12.09 8.50
N LYS A 281 36.93 11.16 9.41
CA LYS A 281 36.92 9.71 9.16
C LYS A 281 35.54 9.24 8.65
N ARG A 282 35.55 8.50 7.56
CA ARG A 282 34.38 7.83 6.97
C ARG A 282 33.77 6.83 7.94
N VAL A 283 32.46 6.60 7.84
CA VAL A 283 31.84 5.36 8.33
C VAL A 283 32.74 4.21 7.85
N GLY A 284 33.27 3.43 8.78
CA GLY A 284 34.25 2.40 8.45
C GLY A 284 33.67 1.46 7.40
N ALA A 285 34.49 1.00 6.46
CA ALA A 285 34.06 0.05 5.42
C ALA A 285 33.31 -1.17 6.02
N LYS A 286 33.63 -1.53 7.25
CA LYS A 286 32.95 -2.57 8.02
C LYS A 286 31.48 -2.23 8.33
N VAL A 287 31.20 -1.00 8.80
CA VAL A 287 29.82 -0.58 9.11
C VAL A 287 28.98 -0.46 7.82
N ALA A 288 29.55 0.09 6.75
CA ALA A 288 28.88 0.13 5.45
C ALA A 288 28.62 -1.30 4.91
N ALA A 289 29.56 -2.21 5.07
CA ALA A 289 29.37 -3.62 4.68
C ALA A 289 28.30 -4.33 5.54
N ILE A 290 28.29 -4.08 6.85
CA ILE A 290 27.26 -4.62 7.75
C ILE A 290 25.89 -4.09 7.37
N LEU A 291 25.72 -2.77 7.16
CA LEU A 291 24.44 -2.19 6.77
C LEU A 291 23.98 -2.70 5.39
N THR A 292 24.91 -2.86 4.43
CA THR A 292 24.59 -3.47 3.14
C THR A 292 24.16 -4.94 3.30
N ALA A 293 24.87 -5.70 4.13
CA ALA A 293 24.52 -7.11 4.41
C ALA A 293 23.15 -7.21 5.09
N VAL A 294 22.85 -6.35 6.06
CA VAL A 294 21.54 -6.29 6.72
C VAL A 294 20.45 -5.97 5.69
N LEU A 295 20.66 -4.97 4.84
CA LEU A 295 19.68 -4.62 3.79
C LEU A 295 19.46 -5.79 2.81
N VAL A 296 20.53 -6.48 2.38
CA VAL A 296 20.44 -7.64 1.49
C VAL A 296 19.73 -8.81 2.16
N VAL A 297 20.06 -9.11 3.42
CA VAL A 297 19.41 -10.21 4.18
C VAL A 297 17.92 -9.88 4.37
N THR A 298 17.59 -8.63 4.71
CA THR A 298 16.20 -8.22 4.87
C THR A 298 15.43 -8.26 3.53
N PHE A 299 16.07 -7.84 2.44
CA PHE A 299 15.49 -7.96 1.10
C PHE A 299 15.20 -9.41 0.73
N VAL A 300 16.16 -10.33 0.95
CA VAL A 300 15.98 -11.76 0.68
C VAL A 300 14.90 -12.36 1.59
N ALA A 301 14.88 -11.99 2.87
CA ALA A 301 13.84 -12.42 3.80
C ALA A 301 12.45 -11.91 3.36
N SER A 302 12.34 -10.64 2.96
CA SER A 302 11.09 -10.04 2.45
C SER A 302 10.60 -10.75 1.19
N LEU A 303 11.52 -11.05 0.27
CA LEU A 303 11.20 -11.83 -0.93
C LEU A 303 10.72 -13.24 -0.56
N GLY A 304 11.38 -13.88 0.41
CA GLY A 304 10.97 -15.18 0.94
C GLY A 304 9.57 -15.15 1.57
N VAL A 305 9.28 -14.13 2.38
CA VAL A 305 7.94 -13.93 2.98
C VAL A 305 6.89 -13.66 1.89
N THR A 306 7.21 -12.84 0.90
CA THR A 306 6.31 -12.58 -0.23
C THR A 306 6.02 -13.85 -1.01
N ILE A 307 7.05 -14.65 -1.35
CA ILE A 307 6.88 -15.95 -2.03
C ILE A 307 6.07 -16.92 -1.15
N TYR A 308 6.32 -16.95 0.16
CA TYR A 308 5.54 -17.77 1.10
C TYR A 308 4.07 -17.36 1.12
N ARG A 309 3.77 -16.06 1.23
CA ARG A 309 2.40 -15.53 1.19
C ARG A 309 1.69 -15.89 -0.12
N VAL A 310 2.40 -15.78 -1.26
CA VAL A 310 1.92 -16.21 -2.58
C VAL A 310 1.56 -17.69 -2.59
N ARG A 311 2.45 -18.54 -2.05
CA ARG A 311 2.20 -19.99 -1.95
C ARG A 311 1.03 -20.34 -1.03
N MET A 312 0.76 -19.51 -0.02
CA MET A 312 -0.32 -19.71 0.95
C MET A 312 -1.67 -19.13 0.49
N GLY A 313 -1.77 -18.70 -0.76
CA GLY A 313 -3.05 -18.39 -1.38
C GLY A 313 -3.36 -16.91 -1.61
N TYR A 314 -2.37 -16.02 -1.57
CA TYR A 314 -2.56 -14.68 -2.09
C TYR A 314 -2.45 -14.72 -3.62
N ASP A 315 -3.52 -14.40 -4.33
CA ASP A 315 -3.54 -14.35 -5.79
C ASP A 315 -2.54 -13.30 -6.30
N ILE A 316 -1.65 -13.72 -7.18
CA ILE A 316 -0.87 -12.79 -8.01
C ILE A 316 -1.46 -12.86 -9.42
N PRO A 317 -1.83 -11.74 -10.05
CA PRO A 317 -2.55 -11.69 -11.32
C PRO A 317 -1.90 -12.44 -12.49
N PHE A 318 -0.62 -12.75 -12.42
CA PHE A 318 0.14 -13.45 -13.48
C PHE A 318 0.56 -14.88 -13.10
N PHE A 319 0.26 -15.32 -11.91
CA PHE A 319 0.52 -16.69 -11.45
C PHE A 319 -0.80 -17.24 -10.92
N PRO A 320 -1.42 -18.20 -11.63
CA PRO A 320 -2.61 -18.83 -11.11
C PRO A 320 -2.27 -19.39 -9.73
N ALA A 321 -3.05 -19.02 -8.73
CA ALA A 321 -2.97 -19.66 -7.43
C ALA A 321 -3.09 -21.16 -7.63
N SER A 322 -2.17 -21.92 -7.04
CA SER A 322 -2.53 -23.31 -6.71
C SER A 322 -3.84 -23.23 -5.94
N GLU A 323 -4.83 -24.05 -6.29
CA GLU A 323 -6.14 -24.08 -5.65
C GLU A 323 -5.99 -23.73 -4.17
N LYS A 324 -6.63 -22.62 -3.75
CA LYS A 324 -6.51 -22.16 -2.37
C LYS A 324 -6.89 -23.33 -1.47
N ALA A 325 -6.06 -23.64 -0.50
CA ALA A 325 -6.48 -24.53 0.55
C ALA A 325 -7.68 -23.89 1.24
N LEU A 326 -8.72 -24.65 1.43
CA LEU A 326 -9.91 -24.23 2.16
C LEU A 326 -9.48 -23.64 3.51
N ASP A 327 -10.12 -22.54 3.95
CA ASP A 327 -9.86 -21.99 5.28
C ASP A 327 -10.00 -23.11 6.31
N LYS A 328 -9.03 -23.23 7.23
CA LYS A 328 -8.98 -24.29 8.25
C LYS A 328 -10.24 -24.37 9.11
N ASP A 329 -10.98 -23.27 9.21
CA ASP A 329 -12.21 -23.16 9.99
C ASP A 329 -13.43 -23.61 9.19
N VAL A 330 -13.30 -23.85 7.87
CA VAL A 330 -14.36 -24.37 7.01
C VAL A 330 -14.29 -25.89 6.96
N GLN A 331 -15.35 -26.54 7.40
CA GLN A 331 -15.52 -27.98 7.25
C GLN A 331 -16.56 -28.23 6.17
N TYR A 332 -16.40 -29.31 5.42
CA TYR A 332 -17.39 -29.70 4.41
C TYR A 332 -17.55 -31.20 4.28
N GLN A 333 -18.70 -31.59 3.77
CA GLN A 333 -19.04 -32.97 3.46
C GLN A 333 -19.79 -33.02 2.14
N ILE A 334 -19.35 -33.91 1.24
CA ILE A 334 -20.07 -34.20 -0.02
C ILE A 334 -20.92 -35.47 0.21
N SER A 335 -22.16 -35.47 -0.27
CA SER A 335 -23.03 -36.64 -0.24
C SER A 335 -22.46 -37.80 -1.05
N GLU A 336 -22.89 -39.03 -0.77
CA GLU A 336 -22.42 -40.23 -1.48
C GLU A 336 -22.72 -40.21 -2.97
N ASP A 337 -23.78 -39.58 -3.39
CA ASP A 337 -24.14 -39.40 -4.81
C ASP A 337 -23.40 -38.25 -5.46
N GLY A 338 -22.67 -37.44 -4.69
CA GLY A 338 -21.86 -36.30 -5.14
C GLY A 338 -22.70 -35.08 -5.57
N LYS A 339 -23.97 -35.00 -5.23
CA LYS A 339 -24.87 -33.92 -5.66
C LYS A 339 -25.13 -32.87 -4.58
N GLU A 340 -24.90 -33.21 -3.31
CA GLU A 340 -25.11 -32.29 -2.21
C GLU A 340 -23.78 -31.95 -1.53
N LEU A 341 -23.67 -30.71 -1.09
CA LEU A 341 -22.55 -30.18 -0.31
C LEU A 341 -23.06 -29.57 0.99
N THR A 342 -22.59 -30.12 2.10
CA THR A 342 -22.74 -29.50 3.41
C THR A 342 -21.50 -28.72 3.73
N ILE A 343 -21.66 -27.44 4.10
CA ILE A 343 -20.58 -26.57 4.58
C ILE A 343 -20.89 -26.20 6.04
N LEU A 344 -19.91 -26.36 6.91
CA LEU A 344 -19.95 -25.94 8.30
C LEU A 344 -18.97 -24.83 8.54
N LEU A 345 -19.45 -23.70 9.04
CA LEU A 345 -18.67 -22.52 9.40
C LEU A 345 -18.75 -22.31 10.92
N PRO A 346 -17.75 -21.64 11.56
CA PRO A 346 -17.82 -21.31 12.98
C PRO A 346 -19.07 -20.51 13.30
N TYR A 347 -19.74 -20.84 14.40
CA TYR A 347 -20.88 -20.07 14.89
C TYR A 347 -20.44 -19.10 16.00
N GLU A 348 -20.78 -17.83 15.84
CA GLU A 348 -20.63 -16.82 16.89
C GLU A 348 -22.00 -16.36 17.36
N VAL A 349 -22.20 -16.28 18.68
CA VAL A 349 -23.47 -15.89 19.27
C VAL A 349 -23.90 -14.51 18.78
N GLY A 350 -25.07 -14.45 18.12
CA GLY A 350 -25.57 -13.23 17.50
C GLY A 350 -25.01 -12.93 16.11
N GLY A 351 -24.17 -13.83 15.57
CA GLY A 351 -23.67 -13.76 14.21
C GLY A 351 -24.69 -14.29 13.20
N LYS A 352 -24.71 -13.66 12.02
CA LYS A 352 -25.45 -14.13 10.83
C LYS A 352 -24.48 -14.19 9.67
N TYR A 353 -24.70 -15.12 8.77
CA TYR A 353 -23.96 -15.21 7.53
C TYR A 353 -24.77 -14.62 6.39
N ASP A 354 -24.19 -13.69 5.67
CA ASP A 354 -24.63 -13.30 4.33
C ASP A 354 -23.94 -14.19 3.30
N LEU A 355 -24.67 -14.65 2.29
CA LEU A 355 -24.21 -15.60 1.30
C LEU A 355 -24.29 -15.00 -0.10
N GLU A 356 -23.14 -14.86 -0.75
CA GLU A 356 -23.06 -14.66 -2.20
C GLU A 356 -22.77 -16.00 -2.88
N ASN A 357 -23.58 -16.35 -3.86
CA ASN A 357 -23.44 -17.53 -4.70
C ASN A 357 -23.35 -17.10 -6.17
N SER A 358 -22.25 -17.44 -6.85
CA SER A 358 -22.03 -17.04 -8.24
C SER A 358 -23.00 -17.67 -9.25
N ASP A 359 -23.66 -18.77 -8.90
CA ASP A 359 -24.69 -19.43 -9.73
C ASP A 359 -25.79 -20.05 -8.83
N PRO A 360 -26.71 -19.23 -8.28
CA PRO A 360 -27.75 -19.70 -7.38
C PRO A 360 -28.83 -20.52 -8.07
N GLU A 361 -28.93 -20.55 -9.41
CA GLU A 361 -29.86 -21.34 -10.16
C GLU A 361 -29.40 -22.80 -10.29
N SER A 362 -28.08 -23.00 -10.50
CA SER A 362 -27.51 -24.35 -10.66
C SER A 362 -27.12 -24.98 -9.33
N PHE A 363 -26.74 -24.16 -8.34
CA PHE A 363 -26.29 -24.62 -7.03
C PHE A 363 -27.12 -23.99 -5.92
N VAL A 364 -28.21 -24.69 -5.59
CA VAL A 364 -29.29 -24.16 -4.77
C VAL A 364 -29.05 -24.39 -3.28
N LEU A 365 -29.13 -23.31 -2.48
CA LEU A 365 -29.16 -23.42 -1.02
C LEU A 365 -30.48 -24.06 -0.56
N LYS A 366 -30.42 -25.25 0.04
CA LYS A 366 -31.57 -26.00 0.54
C LYS A 366 -31.87 -25.69 1.99
N GLU A 367 -30.85 -25.54 2.80
CA GLU A 367 -30.98 -25.33 4.23
C GLU A 367 -29.85 -24.50 4.78
N SER A 368 -30.13 -23.58 5.70
CA SER A 368 -29.13 -22.89 6.51
C SER A 368 -29.63 -22.77 7.95
N ARG A 369 -28.82 -23.17 8.92
CA ARG A 369 -29.20 -23.14 10.35
C ARG A 369 -28.02 -23.22 11.28
N GLU A 370 -28.22 -22.76 12.50
CA GLU A 370 -27.30 -23.01 13.61
C GLU A 370 -27.21 -24.50 13.94
N ASN A 371 -25.99 -24.97 14.18
CA ASN A 371 -25.69 -26.38 14.48
C ASN A 371 -24.63 -26.49 15.59
N GLY A 372 -25.03 -26.20 16.83
CA GLY A 372 -24.08 -26.15 17.95
C GLY A 372 -23.07 -25.01 17.80
N ASP A 373 -21.77 -25.36 17.80
CA ASP A 373 -20.68 -24.42 17.65
C ASP A 373 -20.39 -24.04 16.16
N THR A 374 -21.27 -24.46 15.24
CA THR A 374 -21.14 -24.22 13.81
C THR A 374 -22.43 -23.69 13.21
N TYR A 375 -22.35 -23.08 12.04
CA TYR A 375 -23.49 -22.73 11.20
C TYR A 375 -23.44 -23.61 9.95
N LEU A 376 -24.55 -24.31 9.68
CA LEU A 376 -24.66 -25.29 8.61
C LEU A 376 -25.32 -24.66 7.39
N PHE A 377 -24.73 -24.91 6.21
CA PHE A 377 -25.30 -24.62 4.89
C PHE A 377 -25.36 -25.93 4.08
N LEU A 378 -26.52 -26.27 3.56
CA LEU A 378 -26.72 -27.41 2.68
C LEU A 378 -27.07 -26.92 1.28
N PHE A 379 -26.23 -27.25 0.31
CA PHE A 379 -26.45 -26.97 -1.11
C PHE A 379 -26.75 -28.23 -1.88
N SER A 380 -27.56 -28.11 -2.93
CA SER A 380 -27.82 -29.18 -3.91
C SER A 380 -27.50 -28.65 -5.32
N HIS A 381 -26.80 -29.46 -6.10
CA HIS A 381 -26.57 -29.19 -7.51
C HIS A 381 -27.76 -29.68 -8.32
N GLU A 382 -28.52 -28.75 -8.92
CA GLU A 382 -29.74 -29.03 -9.70
C GLU A 382 -29.52 -28.78 -11.19
N GLY A 383 -28.36 -28.27 -11.58
CA GLY A 383 -28.00 -27.89 -12.96
C GLY A 383 -27.14 -28.93 -13.65
N THR A 384 -26.76 -28.57 -14.88
CA THR A 384 -25.79 -29.29 -15.72
C THR A 384 -24.48 -28.53 -15.90
N THR A 385 -24.27 -27.49 -15.08
CA THR A 385 -23.05 -26.68 -15.18
C THR A 385 -21.82 -27.51 -14.81
N THR A 386 -20.75 -27.33 -15.56
CA THR A 386 -19.42 -27.86 -15.27
C THR A 386 -18.47 -26.75 -14.85
N GLU A 387 -18.94 -25.50 -14.85
CA GLU A 387 -18.16 -24.33 -14.41
C GLU A 387 -17.98 -24.35 -12.89
N LYS A 388 -16.88 -23.74 -12.44
CA LYS A 388 -16.61 -23.59 -11.00
C LYS A 388 -17.58 -22.57 -10.40
N ILE A 389 -18.20 -22.93 -9.30
CA ILE A 389 -19.09 -22.05 -8.54
C ILE A 389 -18.35 -21.51 -7.34
N LYS A 390 -18.41 -20.20 -7.14
CA LYS A 390 -17.82 -19.52 -5.99
C LYS A 390 -18.93 -19.16 -4.99
N LEU A 391 -18.72 -19.56 -3.74
CA LEU A 391 -19.54 -19.17 -2.60
C LEU A 391 -18.71 -18.25 -1.70
N THR A 392 -19.28 -17.13 -1.28
CA THR A 392 -18.68 -16.26 -0.27
C THR A 392 -19.65 -16.13 0.89
N PHE A 393 -19.17 -16.44 2.09
CA PHE A 393 -19.96 -16.37 3.32
C PHE A 393 -19.37 -15.24 4.17
N SER A 394 -20.12 -14.17 4.36
CA SER A 394 -19.72 -13.00 5.14
C SER A 394 -20.36 -13.06 6.52
N LEU A 395 -19.55 -13.25 7.57
CA LEU A 395 -20.03 -13.27 8.96
C LEU A 395 -20.34 -11.84 9.42
N MET A 396 -21.59 -11.60 9.79
CA MET A 396 -22.11 -10.33 10.28
C MET A 396 -22.46 -10.45 11.77
N LEU A 397 -22.14 -9.46 12.60
CA LEU A 397 -22.55 -9.40 14.01
C LEU A 397 -23.62 -8.32 14.20
N GLY A 398 -24.76 -8.71 14.72
CA GLY A 398 -25.89 -7.81 14.98
C GLY A 398 -26.42 -7.17 13.70
N ASP A 399 -26.74 -5.87 13.75
CA ASP A 399 -27.22 -5.08 12.60
C ASP A 399 -26.07 -4.37 11.85
N THR A 400 -24.85 -4.89 11.94
CA THR A 400 -23.69 -4.30 11.24
C THR A 400 -23.75 -4.63 9.76
N VAL A 401 -23.34 -3.68 8.91
CA VAL A 401 -23.25 -3.83 7.45
C VAL A 401 -21.85 -4.33 7.03
N ILE A 402 -20.93 -4.51 7.98
CA ILE A 402 -19.54 -4.90 7.71
C ILE A 402 -19.34 -6.34 8.18
N SER A 403 -18.82 -7.18 7.30
CA SER A 403 -18.41 -8.54 7.65
C SER A 403 -17.21 -8.51 8.60
N ILE A 404 -17.25 -9.39 9.60
CA ILE A 404 -16.12 -9.59 10.53
C ILE A 404 -15.10 -10.51 9.86
N LYS A 405 -15.59 -11.52 9.12
CA LYS A 405 -14.76 -12.48 8.42
C LYS A 405 -15.51 -13.03 7.22
N ASP A 406 -14.81 -13.15 6.09
CA ASP A 406 -15.31 -13.77 4.88
C ASP A 406 -14.66 -15.13 4.68
N TYR A 407 -15.49 -16.12 4.34
CA TYR A 407 -15.05 -17.46 3.95
C TYR A 407 -15.38 -17.66 2.48
N SER A 408 -14.38 -17.92 1.66
CA SER A 408 -14.55 -18.20 0.24
C SER A 408 -14.44 -19.71 0.01
N VAL A 409 -15.40 -20.27 -0.71
CA VAL A 409 -15.45 -21.68 -1.07
C VAL A 409 -15.67 -21.81 -2.58
N THR A 410 -14.80 -22.54 -3.27
CA THR A 410 -14.91 -22.83 -4.70
C THR A 410 -15.30 -24.29 -4.90
N VAL A 411 -16.40 -24.53 -5.58
CA VAL A 411 -16.91 -25.87 -5.86
C VAL A 411 -16.68 -26.19 -7.33
N SER A 412 -16.02 -27.31 -7.60
CA SER A 412 -15.76 -27.79 -8.95
C SER A 412 -16.59 -29.05 -9.25
N PHE A 413 -17.01 -29.24 -10.51
CA PHE A 413 -17.89 -30.32 -10.93
C PHE A 413 -17.22 -31.22 -11.97
N LYS A 414 -17.67 -32.47 -12.05
CA LYS A 414 -17.38 -33.41 -13.11
C LYS A 414 -18.32 -33.18 -14.28
N GLU A 415 -18.00 -33.74 -15.45
CA GLU A 415 -18.86 -33.69 -16.64
C GLU A 415 -20.28 -34.27 -16.38
N ASP A 416 -20.45 -35.16 -15.42
CA ASP A 416 -21.73 -35.76 -15.02
C ASP A 416 -22.49 -34.93 -13.96
N GLY A 417 -22.00 -33.71 -13.65
CA GLY A 417 -22.60 -32.77 -12.69
C GLY A 417 -22.35 -33.11 -11.23
N ARG A 418 -21.53 -34.13 -10.92
CA ARG A 418 -21.17 -34.44 -9.53
C ARG A 418 -20.05 -33.51 -9.05
N ILE A 419 -20.08 -33.12 -7.81
CA ILE A 419 -19.04 -32.34 -7.15
C ILE A 419 -17.73 -33.13 -7.19
N SER A 420 -16.67 -32.53 -7.75
CA SER A 420 -15.37 -33.14 -7.90
C SER A 420 -14.38 -32.71 -6.86
N ALA A 421 -14.43 -31.43 -6.47
CA ALA A 421 -13.54 -30.84 -5.49
C ALA A 421 -14.20 -29.62 -4.82
N VAL A 422 -13.77 -29.34 -3.59
CA VAL A 422 -14.10 -28.14 -2.83
C VAL A 422 -12.77 -27.52 -2.38
N GLY A 423 -12.57 -26.25 -2.73
CA GLY A 423 -11.38 -25.47 -2.40
C GLY A 423 -11.75 -24.11 -1.82
N GLY A 424 -10.75 -23.30 -1.43
CA GLY A 424 -10.92 -21.95 -0.88
C GLY A 424 -10.63 -20.84 -1.89
#